data_6185f37a95a13226ec38ef5303f9a1c8
#
_entry.id   6185f37a95a13226ec38ef5303f9a1c8
#
_cell.length_a   1.000
_cell.length_b   1.000
_cell.length_c   1.000
_cell.angle_alpha   90.00
_cell.angle_beta   90.00
_cell.angle_gamma   90.00
#
_symmetry.space_group_name_H-M   'P 1'
#
loop_
_entity.id
_entity.type
_entity.pdbx_description
1 polymer ?
#
loop_
_entity_poly.entity_id
_entity_poly.type
_entity_poly.pdbx_seq_one_letter_code
_entity_poly.pdbx_strand_id
1 'polypeptide(L)'
;MIRNEWKDLIAAAEKRNAAAAEEMSTWLWSHPEISDQEFGASRYLAEKAAEKGFKVTIPFAGLETAFLAEFTLGAEKAADDAGAPGNPSACGRIPTAAFLAEYDALPGYGDLSPDGSGNGHACGHNWIAAAAFAAAVSLKETLEELEAELPGLRGRVLLIGTPSEETWGGKIKMSEDGVFRTLGIDAAFESHLSGAKGFCLENYMLACTDIIYTFHGKASHASAHPENGINALDAVNLTYAGISCLRQHLRPASKMHGIIVKGGQACNIVPDHTVMQFYARAAKRDYLETVIEKMNNCARGAALMTGCTVDIERNRYTFADMRNNGPLMQSMQESMEAFGITDFRKDDINTAVTGDIGNISYEVPSLYAIFSTAETGNGADIHEAGYLKVTDSDYAHGLLHTAAKSMAASALEIVTDEGVRNAVRAAFEADA
;
A
#
# COMPACT_ATOMS: atom_id res chain seq x y z
N MET A 1 2.00 15.99 -21.69
CA MET A 1 2.65 17.16 -21.00
C MET A 1 1.55 18.11 -20.55
N ILE A 2 1.43 18.35 -19.24
CA ILE A 2 0.44 19.27 -18.67
C ILE A 2 0.55 20.66 -19.30
N ARG A 3 -0.59 21.31 -19.60
CA ARG A 3 -0.60 22.69 -20.09
C ARG A 3 -0.07 23.62 -19.00
N ASN A 4 0.78 24.60 -19.35
CA ASN A 4 1.34 25.52 -18.36
C ASN A 4 0.28 26.25 -17.55
N GLU A 5 -0.84 26.63 -18.17
CA GLU A 5 -1.99 27.27 -17.52
C GLU A 5 -2.60 26.39 -16.41
N TRP A 6 -2.71 25.09 -16.66
CA TRP A 6 -3.24 24.14 -15.68
C TRP A 6 -2.28 23.88 -14.53
N LYS A 7 -0.97 23.90 -14.81
CA LYS A 7 0.07 23.83 -13.77
C LYS A 7 -0.08 24.97 -12.78
N ASP A 8 -0.32 26.19 -13.27
CA ASP A 8 -0.48 27.38 -12.42
C ASP A 8 -1.77 27.31 -11.59
N LEU A 9 -2.87 26.79 -12.15
CA LEU A 9 -4.11 26.57 -11.42
C LEU A 9 -3.93 25.56 -10.26
N ILE A 10 -3.28 24.42 -10.55
CA ILE A 10 -3.00 23.40 -9.51
C ILE A 10 -2.10 23.98 -8.42
N ALA A 11 -1.03 24.72 -8.80
CA ALA A 11 -0.14 25.33 -7.83
C ALA A 11 -0.86 26.38 -6.97
N ALA A 12 -1.83 27.11 -7.54
CA ALA A 12 -2.64 28.07 -6.80
C ALA A 12 -3.63 27.37 -5.87
N ALA A 13 -4.28 26.30 -6.32
CA ALA A 13 -5.20 25.50 -5.49
C ALA A 13 -4.46 24.86 -4.32
N GLU A 14 -3.31 24.22 -4.58
CA GLU A 14 -2.49 23.60 -3.54
C GLU A 14 -2.02 24.66 -2.51
N LYS A 15 -1.54 25.80 -2.96
CA LYS A 15 -1.11 26.88 -2.07
C LYS A 15 -2.21 27.38 -1.13
N ARG A 16 -3.47 27.42 -1.58
CA ARG A 16 -4.61 27.77 -0.72
C ARG A 16 -4.85 26.75 0.41
N ASN A 17 -4.44 25.51 0.18
CA ASN A 17 -4.66 24.38 1.10
C ASN A 17 -3.39 23.93 1.83
N ALA A 18 -2.23 24.52 1.53
CA ALA A 18 -0.92 24.13 2.06
C ALA A 18 -0.89 24.05 3.58
N ALA A 19 -1.31 25.11 4.26
CA ALA A 19 -1.31 25.15 5.75
C ALA A 19 -2.22 24.08 6.37
N ALA A 20 -3.36 23.77 5.75
CA ALA A 20 -4.26 22.73 6.22
C ALA A 20 -3.66 21.32 6.03
N ALA A 21 -2.89 21.11 4.97
CA ALA A 21 -2.19 19.85 4.73
C ALA A 21 -1.02 19.64 5.70
N GLU A 22 -0.23 20.68 5.98
CA GLU A 22 0.82 20.63 7.01
C GLU A 22 0.23 20.37 8.40
N GLU A 23 -0.83 21.10 8.78
CA GLU A 23 -1.54 20.88 10.04
C GLU A 23 -2.05 19.42 10.15
N MET A 24 -2.56 18.87 9.06
CA MET A 24 -3.03 17.49 9.02
C MET A 24 -1.89 16.49 9.24
N SER A 25 -0.75 16.66 8.56
CA SER A 25 0.43 15.82 8.74
C SER A 25 0.90 15.86 10.19
N THR A 26 1.05 17.06 10.76
CA THR A 26 1.48 17.25 12.16
C THR A 26 0.47 16.73 13.17
N TRP A 27 -0.84 16.88 12.88
CA TRP A 27 -1.88 16.34 13.76
C TRP A 27 -1.81 14.80 13.81
N LEU A 28 -1.75 14.12 12.65
CA LEU A 28 -1.59 12.68 12.58
C LEU A 28 -0.31 12.22 13.25
N TRP A 29 0.81 12.90 12.97
CA TRP A 29 2.09 12.61 13.61
C TRP A 29 2.03 12.67 15.15
N SER A 30 1.29 13.64 15.67
CA SER A 30 1.13 13.84 17.12
C SER A 30 0.05 12.97 17.78
N HIS A 31 -0.75 12.22 16.98
CA HIS A 31 -1.80 11.32 17.45
C HIS A 31 -1.67 9.94 16.74
N PRO A 32 -0.55 9.22 16.97
CA PRO A 32 -0.27 7.99 16.24
C PRO A 32 -1.15 6.83 16.72
N GLU A 33 -2.00 6.34 15.85
CA GLU A 33 -2.87 5.19 16.09
C GLU A 33 -2.38 4.00 15.25
N ILE A 34 -2.25 2.82 15.87
CA ILE A 34 -1.80 1.60 15.15
C ILE A 34 -2.91 0.99 14.30
N SER A 35 -2.53 0.10 13.40
CA SER A 35 -3.44 -0.67 12.53
C SER A 35 -4.66 -1.20 13.30
N ASP A 36 -5.84 -1.13 12.67
CA ASP A 36 -7.17 -1.48 13.23
C ASP A 36 -7.65 -0.58 14.38
N GLN A 37 -6.91 0.44 14.77
CA GLN A 37 -7.25 1.37 15.86
C GLN A 37 -7.22 2.84 15.42
N GLU A 38 -7.17 3.12 14.13
CA GLU A 38 -7.05 4.45 13.52
C GLU A 38 -8.38 5.23 13.55
N PHE A 39 -9.15 5.12 14.65
CA PHE A 39 -10.48 5.73 14.75
C PHE A 39 -10.45 7.26 14.77
N GLY A 40 -9.47 7.84 15.45
CA GLY A 40 -9.29 9.29 15.50
C GLY A 40 -8.79 9.83 14.17
N ALA A 41 -7.76 9.19 13.59
CA ALA A 41 -7.17 9.56 12.31
C ALA A 41 -8.19 9.52 11.18
N SER A 42 -8.96 8.42 11.04
CA SER A 42 -9.95 8.26 9.99
C SER A 42 -11.08 9.30 10.08
N ARG A 43 -11.59 9.59 11.29
CA ARG A 43 -12.60 10.62 11.51
C ARG A 43 -12.09 12.00 11.20
N TYR A 44 -10.89 12.33 11.67
CA TYR A 44 -10.26 13.61 11.41
C TYR A 44 -10.11 13.88 9.91
N LEU A 45 -9.58 12.90 9.16
CA LEU A 45 -9.44 12.99 7.70
C LEU A 45 -10.79 13.11 7.00
N ALA A 46 -11.78 12.33 7.42
CA ALA A 46 -13.14 12.34 6.88
C ALA A 46 -13.83 13.71 7.11
N GLU A 47 -13.69 14.28 8.31
CA GLU A 47 -14.23 15.60 8.66
C GLU A 47 -13.55 16.70 7.82
N LYS A 48 -12.23 16.68 7.69
CA LYS A 48 -11.49 17.64 6.86
C LYS A 48 -11.86 17.56 5.37
N ALA A 49 -12.09 16.35 4.85
CA ALA A 49 -12.60 16.18 3.49
C ALA A 49 -14.05 16.74 3.33
N ALA A 50 -14.91 16.53 4.32
CA ALA A 50 -16.25 17.09 4.33
C ALA A 50 -16.25 18.64 4.37
N GLU A 51 -15.35 19.25 5.17
CA GLU A 51 -15.16 20.71 5.20
C GLU A 51 -14.75 21.27 3.82
N LYS A 52 -14.07 20.46 2.99
CA LYS A 52 -13.69 20.80 1.60
C LYS A 52 -14.76 20.45 0.56
N GLY A 53 -15.96 20.06 1.00
CA GLY A 53 -17.11 19.83 0.13
C GLY A 53 -17.15 18.44 -0.52
N PHE A 54 -16.38 17.47 -0.02
CA PHE A 54 -16.52 16.08 -0.42
C PHE A 54 -17.74 15.45 0.30
N LYS A 55 -18.44 14.56 -0.40
CA LYS A 55 -19.43 13.67 0.22
C LYS A 55 -18.67 12.51 0.87
N VAL A 56 -18.82 12.35 2.18
CA VAL A 56 -18.06 11.36 2.94
C VAL A 56 -18.94 10.18 3.36
N THR A 57 -18.36 8.99 3.26
CA THR A 57 -18.89 7.72 3.78
C THR A 57 -17.85 7.10 4.73
N ILE A 58 -18.20 6.94 5.98
CA ILE A 58 -17.42 6.30 7.04
C ILE A 58 -18.40 5.56 7.99
N PRO A 59 -18.18 4.26 8.35
CA PRO A 59 -17.15 3.35 7.84
C PRO A 59 -17.35 3.01 6.35
N PHE A 60 -16.30 2.49 5.71
CA PHE A 60 -16.32 2.17 4.29
C PHE A 60 -15.76 0.75 4.01
N ALA A 61 -16.26 0.09 2.97
CA ALA A 61 -15.81 -1.22 2.51
C ALA A 61 -15.76 -2.30 3.62
N GLY A 62 -16.62 -2.21 4.63
CA GLY A 62 -16.66 -3.14 5.76
C GLY A 62 -15.47 -3.04 6.71
N LEU A 63 -14.72 -1.94 6.67
CA LEU A 63 -13.63 -1.57 7.58
C LEU A 63 -14.06 -0.36 8.41
N GLU A 64 -13.99 -0.48 9.74
CA GLU A 64 -14.51 0.54 10.66
C GLU A 64 -13.73 1.87 10.59
N THR A 65 -12.44 1.78 10.28
CA THR A 65 -11.52 2.91 10.19
C THR A 65 -11.26 3.38 8.76
N ALA A 66 -11.87 2.73 7.73
CA ALA A 66 -11.79 3.21 6.36
C ALA A 66 -12.85 4.26 6.05
N PHE A 67 -12.55 5.17 5.11
CA PHE A 67 -13.52 6.13 4.60
C PHE A 67 -13.40 6.33 3.09
N LEU A 68 -14.48 6.80 2.48
CA LEU A 68 -14.53 7.29 1.11
C LEU A 68 -15.02 8.74 1.13
N ALA A 69 -14.24 9.65 0.58
CA ALA A 69 -14.65 11.02 0.29
C ALA A 69 -14.72 11.21 -1.23
N GLU A 70 -15.85 11.67 -1.72
CA GLU A 70 -16.20 11.74 -3.13
C GLU A 70 -16.62 13.14 -3.54
N PHE A 71 -16.08 13.63 -4.64
CA PHE A 71 -16.55 14.83 -5.35
C PHE A 71 -16.80 14.46 -6.81
N THR A 72 -17.90 14.96 -7.39
CA THR A 72 -18.25 14.73 -8.79
C THR A 72 -18.70 16.03 -9.45
N LEU A 73 -17.97 16.44 -10.48
CA LEU A 73 -18.32 17.54 -11.36
C LEU A 73 -19.16 17.03 -12.53
N GLY A 74 -20.24 17.72 -12.87
CA GLY A 74 -21.09 17.39 -14.03
C GLY A 74 -21.98 16.15 -13.88
N ALA A 75 -22.34 15.78 -12.63
CA ALA A 75 -23.19 14.62 -12.34
C ALA A 75 -24.60 14.75 -12.93
N GLU A 76 -25.18 15.94 -12.95
CA GLU A 76 -26.56 16.18 -13.45
C GLU A 76 -26.69 15.91 -14.95
N LYS A 77 -25.64 16.19 -15.74
CA LYS A 77 -25.62 15.92 -17.19
C LYS A 77 -25.51 14.43 -17.54
N ALA A 78 -25.04 13.60 -16.62
CA ALA A 78 -24.92 12.15 -16.82
C ALA A 78 -26.27 11.42 -16.79
N ALA A 79 -27.24 11.94 -16.06
CA ALA A 79 -28.59 11.38 -16.00
C ALA A 79 -29.38 11.61 -17.29
N ASP A 80 -29.16 12.74 -17.98
CA ASP A 80 -29.85 13.09 -19.22
C ASP A 80 -29.30 12.31 -20.44
N ASP A 81 -28.01 11.97 -20.44
CA ASP A 81 -27.35 11.20 -21.53
C ASP A 81 -27.63 9.68 -21.48
N ALA A 82 -28.07 9.15 -20.37
CA ALA A 82 -28.37 7.72 -20.20
C ALA A 82 -29.59 7.24 -21.01
N GLY A 83 -30.32 8.14 -21.65
CA GLY A 83 -31.55 7.88 -22.42
C GLY A 83 -31.39 7.73 -23.94
N ALA A 84 -30.19 7.89 -24.52
CA ALA A 84 -29.99 7.78 -25.97
C ALA A 84 -29.61 6.37 -26.40
N PRO A 85 -30.42 5.66 -27.24
CA PRO A 85 -30.10 4.31 -27.69
C PRO A 85 -29.05 4.37 -28.81
N GLY A 86 -27.85 3.84 -28.61
CA GLY A 86 -26.94 3.68 -29.72
C GLY A 86 -25.46 3.37 -29.53
N ASN A 87 -24.90 3.30 -28.35
CA ASN A 87 -23.55 2.70 -28.17
C ASN A 87 -23.22 2.49 -26.67
N PRO A 88 -23.11 1.24 -26.18
CA PRO A 88 -22.81 0.98 -24.76
C PRO A 88 -21.39 1.33 -24.33
N SER A 89 -20.48 1.60 -25.24
CA SER A 89 -19.05 1.82 -24.96
C SER A 89 -18.58 3.28 -25.02
N ALA A 90 -19.43 4.23 -25.39
CA ALA A 90 -19.01 5.63 -25.61
C ALA A 90 -19.80 6.69 -24.82
N CYS A 91 -20.86 6.33 -24.08
CA CYS A 91 -21.70 7.30 -23.41
C CYS A 91 -21.76 7.06 -21.91
N GLY A 92 -21.21 7.97 -21.12
CA GLY A 92 -21.66 8.22 -19.77
C GLY A 92 -20.69 8.02 -18.62
N ARG A 93 -19.55 7.29 -18.76
CA ARG A 93 -18.65 7.13 -17.61
C ARG A 93 -17.91 8.43 -17.31
N ILE A 94 -17.99 8.87 -16.05
CA ILE A 94 -17.25 10.04 -15.58
C ILE A 94 -15.81 9.64 -15.33
N PRO A 95 -14.80 10.33 -15.94
CA PRO A 95 -13.39 10.08 -15.64
C PRO A 95 -13.12 10.22 -14.14
N THR A 96 -12.47 9.22 -13.56
CA THR A 96 -12.32 9.10 -12.10
C THR A 96 -10.86 8.94 -11.71
N ALA A 97 -10.35 9.86 -10.89
CA ALA A 97 -9.06 9.78 -10.23
C ALA A 97 -9.24 9.52 -8.73
N ALA A 98 -8.43 8.63 -8.16
CA ALA A 98 -8.45 8.31 -6.74
C ALA A 98 -7.09 8.59 -6.10
N PHE A 99 -7.10 9.14 -4.89
CA PHE A 99 -5.94 9.34 -4.03
C PHE A 99 -6.09 8.45 -2.80
N LEU A 100 -5.06 7.66 -2.51
CA LEU A 100 -5.05 6.68 -1.43
C LEU A 100 -4.33 7.28 -0.22
N ALA A 101 -4.96 7.20 0.93
CA ALA A 101 -4.46 7.76 2.17
C ALA A 101 -4.25 6.63 3.19
N GLU A 102 -2.99 6.38 3.56
CA GLU A 102 -2.59 5.57 4.70
C GLU A 102 -2.43 6.47 5.93
N TYR A 103 -2.75 5.96 7.13
CA TYR A 103 -2.69 6.74 8.39
C TYR A 103 -2.46 5.88 9.63
N ASP A 104 -2.15 4.61 9.49
CA ASP A 104 -1.73 3.77 10.61
C ASP A 104 -0.28 4.04 11.00
N ALA A 105 0.01 3.92 12.30
CA ALA A 105 1.31 4.10 12.90
C ALA A 105 1.92 2.77 13.34
N LEU A 106 3.20 2.78 13.59
CA LEU A 106 3.96 1.64 14.10
C LEU A 106 4.09 1.69 15.62
N PRO A 107 4.03 0.55 16.32
CA PRO A 107 4.34 0.46 17.75
C PRO A 107 5.87 0.38 18.00
N GLY A 108 6.27 0.56 19.26
CA GLY A 108 7.62 0.21 19.72
C GLY A 108 8.62 1.35 19.82
N TYR A 109 8.16 2.62 19.77
CA TYR A 109 9.03 3.80 19.87
C TYR A 109 9.20 4.33 21.29
N GLY A 110 8.50 3.78 22.29
CA GLY A 110 8.66 4.11 23.71
C GLY A 110 8.58 5.61 23.97
N ASP A 111 9.60 6.18 24.64
CA ASP A 111 9.65 7.60 24.99
C ASP A 111 9.83 8.55 23.78
N LEU A 112 10.07 8.01 22.58
CA LEU A 112 10.15 8.81 21.35
C LEU A 112 8.76 9.05 20.71
N SER A 113 7.73 8.36 21.22
CA SER A 113 6.34 8.58 20.80
C SER A 113 5.89 10.00 21.16
N PRO A 114 5.29 10.75 20.23
CA PRO A 114 4.89 12.14 20.47
C PRO A 114 3.81 12.30 21.54
N ASP A 115 2.93 11.32 21.69
CA ASP A 115 1.81 11.33 22.66
C ASP A 115 2.03 10.42 23.88
N GLY A 116 3.18 9.75 23.97
CA GLY A 116 3.52 8.84 25.06
C GLY A 116 2.85 7.46 24.97
N SER A 117 2.14 7.14 23.88
CA SER A 117 1.54 5.81 23.65
C SER A 117 2.57 4.71 23.34
N GLY A 118 3.77 5.08 22.95
CA GLY A 118 4.81 4.21 22.42
C GLY A 118 4.68 3.98 20.92
N ASN A 119 3.72 4.62 20.24
CA ASN A 119 3.51 4.52 18.80
C ASN A 119 4.14 5.70 18.05
N GLY A 120 4.31 5.58 16.72
CA GLY A 120 4.83 6.69 15.93
C GLY A 120 4.80 6.45 14.44
N HIS A 121 4.69 7.52 13.65
CA HIS A 121 4.65 7.50 12.20
C HIS A 121 6.07 7.42 11.58
N ALA A 122 6.81 6.34 11.89
CA ALA A 122 8.15 6.14 11.34
C ALA A 122 8.15 5.55 9.92
N CYS A 123 6.98 5.30 9.35
CA CYS A 123 6.81 4.98 7.92
C CYS A 123 6.36 6.20 7.09
N GLY A 124 5.86 7.25 7.76
CA GLY A 124 5.43 8.47 7.08
C GLY A 124 3.97 8.49 6.66
N HIS A 125 3.12 7.63 7.21
CA HIS A 125 1.70 7.57 6.86
C HIS A 125 0.95 8.87 7.24
N ASN A 126 1.41 9.63 8.24
CA ASN A 126 0.94 10.99 8.50
C ASN A 126 1.10 11.90 7.27
N TRP A 127 2.25 11.80 6.61
CA TRP A 127 2.59 12.56 5.41
C TRP A 127 1.80 12.05 4.19
N ILE A 128 1.65 10.72 4.04
CA ILE A 128 0.91 10.09 2.94
C ILE A 128 -0.54 10.55 2.92
N ALA A 129 -1.21 10.48 4.06
CA ALA A 129 -2.60 10.94 4.20
C ALA A 129 -2.76 12.43 3.84
N ALA A 130 -1.85 13.26 4.34
CA ALA A 130 -1.90 14.71 4.11
C ALA A 130 -1.60 15.05 2.62
N ALA A 131 -0.65 14.35 1.97
CA ALA A 131 -0.36 14.53 0.56
C ALA A 131 -1.53 14.08 -0.34
N ALA A 132 -2.16 12.94 -0.02
CA ALA A 132 -3.35 12.46 -0.71
C ALA A 132 -4.53 13.44 -0.58
N PHE A 133 -4.78 13.94 0.64
CA PHE A 133 -5.80 14.96 0.90
C PHE A 133 -5.54 16.23 0.10
N ALA A 134 -4.31 16.77 0.16
CA ALA A 134 -3.95 18.00 -0.55
C ALA A 134 -4.08 17.83 -2.07
N ALA A 135 -3.70 16.68 -2.63
CA ALA A 135 -3.86 16.37 -4.05
C ALA A 135 -5.35 16.30 -4.45
N ALA A 136 -6.18 15.62 -3.66
CA ALA A 136 -7.61 15.51 -3.93
C ALA A 136 -8.32 16.86 -3.91
N VAL A 137 -8.03 17.69 -2.89
CA VAL A 137 -8.61 19.04 -2.77
C VAL A 137 -8.12 19.94 -3.90
N SER A 138 -6.82 19.89 -4.25
CA SER A 138 -6.25 20.71 -5.34
C SER A 138 -6.84 20.34 -6.69
N LEU A 139 -7.03 19.04 -6.96
CA LEU A 139 -7.69 18.61 -8.20
C LEU A 139 -9.15 19.06 -8.24
N LYS A 140 -9.90 18.88 -7.13
CA LYS A 140 -11.29 19.32 -7.03
C LYS A 140 -11.43 20.82 -7.35
N GLU A 141 -10.68 21.69 -6.65
CA GLU A 141 -10.75 23.13 -6.84
C GLU A 141 -10.35 23.52 -8.28
N THR A 142 -9.33 22.86 -8.86
CA THR A 142 -8.92 23.08 -10.24
C THR A 142 -10.01 22.70 -11.24
N LEU A 143 -10.71 21.58 -11.03
CA LEU A 143 -11.82 21.17 -11.89
C LEU A 143 -13.00 22.15 -11.81
N GLU A 144 -13.30 22.70 -10.63
CA GLU A 144 -14.34 23.72 -10.44
C GLU A 144 -13.98 25.03 -11.17
N GLU A 145 -12.70 25.44 -11.14
CA GLU A 145 -12.23 26.61 -11.88
C GLU A 145 -12.29 26.40 -13.41
N LEU A 146 -11.88 25.21 -13.88
CA LEU A 146 -11.89 24.86 -15.30
C LEU A 146 -13.29 24.67 -15.89
N GLU A 147 -14.30 24.37 -15.09
CA GLU A 147 -15.68 24.23 -15.60
C GLU A 147 -16.18 25.49 -16.29
N ALA A 148 -15.74 26.66 -15.83
CA ALA A 148 -16.09 27.95 -16.46
C ALA A 148 -15.47 28.10 -17.85
N GLU A 149 -14.30 27.54 -18.09
CA GLU A 149 -13.54 27.63 -19.36
C GLU A 149 -13.87 26.46 -20.30
N LEU A 150 -14.20 25.30 -19.73
CA LEU A 150 -14.51 24.05 -20.46
C LEU A 150 -15.96 23.60 -20.15
N PRO A 151 -16.96 24.23 -20.78
CA PRO A 151 -18.37 23.85 -20.54
C PRO A 151 -18.60 22.39 -20.90
N GLY A 152 -19.10 21.61 -19.90
CA GLY A 152 -19.34 20.19 -20.05
C GLY A 152 -18.18 19.32 -19.55
N LEU A 153 -17.17 19.90 -18.93
CA LEU A 153 -16.14 19.16 -18.19
C LEU A 153 -16.82 18.25 -17.15
N ARG A 154 -16.36 17.02 -17.10
CA ARG A 154 -16.85 16.01 -16.13
C ARG A 154 -15.63 15.38 -15.48
N GLY A 155 -15.70 15.19 -14.18
CA GLY A 155 -14.63 14.54 -13.44
C GLY A 155 -15.11 14.08 -12.07
N ARG A 156 -14.53 12.99 -11.60
CA ARG A 156 -14.77 12.46 -10.26
C ARG A 156 -13.45 12.33 -9.53
N VAL A 157 -13.42 12.87 -8.32
CA VAL A 157 -12.25 12.84 -7.43
C VAL A 157 -12.61 12.04 -6.20
N LEU A 158 -11.80 11.03 -5.91
CA LEU A 158 -11.94 10.18 -4.73
C LEU A 158 -10.72 10.36 -3.83
N LEU A 159 -10.96 10.56 -2.52
CA LEU A 159 -9.97 10.36 -1.48
C LEU A 159 -10.43 9.14 -0.68
N ILE A 160 -9.60 8.11 -0.67
CA ILE A 160 -9.92 6.81 -0.05
C ILE A 160 -8.98 6.59 1.13
N GLY A 161 -9.54 6.55 2.33
CA GLY A 161 -8.81 6.17 3.53
C GLY A 161 -8.62 4.66 3.60
N THR A 162 -7.36 4.24 3.60
CA THR A 162 -6.94 2.84 3.51
C THR A 162 -6.14 2.46 4.77
N PRO A 163 -6.80 1.93 5.83
CA PRO A 163 -6.19 1.60 7.11
C PRO A 163 -5.33 0.33 7.05
N SER A 164 -4.53 0.10 8.10
CA SER A 164 -3.88 -1.19 8.43
C SER A 164 -2.87 -1.68 7.39
N GLU A 165 -2.11 -0.77 6.73
CA GLU A 165 -1.06 -1.15 5.77
C GLU A 165 0.03 -1.97 6.45
N GLU A 166 0.47 -1.55 7.64
CA GLU A 166 1.62 -2.09 8.38
C GLU A 166 1.42 -3.51 8.94
N THR A 167 0.21 -4.07 8.82
CA THR A 167 -0.11 -5.38 9.40
C THR A 167 -0.63 -6.36 8.36
N TRP A 168 -1.93 -6.33 8.06
CA TRP A 168 -2.56 -7.32 7.18
C TRP A 168 -3.00 -6.75 5.82
N GLY A 169 -2.90 -5.43 5.64
CA GLY A 169 -3.20 -4.74 4.41
C GLY A 169 -4.69 -4.50 4.19
N GLY A 170 -5.21 -3.34 4.64
CA GLY A 170 -6.61 -2.98 4.43
C GLY A 170 -7.00 -2.90 2.96
N LYS A 171 -6.07 -2.47 2.09
CA LYS A 171 -6.26 -2.43 0.64
C LYS A 171 -6.42 -3.84 0.04
N ILE A 172 -5.83 -4.88 0.65
CA ILE A 172 -6.01 -6.27 0.20
C ILE A 172 -7.47 -6.68 0.32
N LYS A 173 -8.07 -6.45 1.51
CA LYS A 173 -9.50 -6.74 1.71
C LYS A 173 -10.38 -5.95 0.75
N MET A 174 -10.13 -4.65 0.59
CA MET A 174 -10.87 -3.82 -0.35
C MET A 174 -10.75 -4.35 -1.79
N SER A 175 -9.56 -4.82 -2.19
CA SER A 175 -9.32 -5.41 -3.51
C SER A 175 -10.05 -6.74 -3.69
N GLU A 176 -10.00 -7.64 -2.69
CA GLU A 176 -10.73 -8.92 -2.71
C GLU A 176 -12.25 -8.71 -2.83
N ASP A 177 -12.78 -7.67 -2.19
CA ASP A 177 -14.20 -7.29 -2.27
C ASP A 177 -14.52 -6.53 -3.58
N GLY A 178 -13.55 -6.27 -4.45
CA GLY A 178 -13.72 -5.59 -5.74
C GLY A 178 -14.08 -4.11 -5.63
N VAL A 179 -13.74 -3.46 -4.51
CA VAL A 179 -14.13 -2.07 -4.20
C VAL A 179 -13.60 -1.10 -5.25
N PHE A 180 -12.33 -1.18 -5.59
CA PHE A 180 -11.68 -0.24 -6.53
C PHE A 180 -12.24 -0.38 -7.93
N ARG A 181 -12.50 -1.61 -8.38
CA ARG A 181 -13.14 -1.89 -9.67
C ARG A 181 -14.58 -1.36 -9.69
N THR A 182 -15.33 -1.56 -8.62
CA THR A 182 -16.73 -1.09 -8.49
C THR A 182 -16.81 0.44 -8.50
N LEU A 183 -15.84 1.13 -7.90
CA LEU A 183 -15.73 2.58 -7.95
C LEU A 183 -15.42 3.10 -9.36
N GLY A 184 -14.97 2.26 -10.27
CA GLY A 184 -14.71 2.65 -11.64
C GLY A 184 -13.56 3.64 -11.78
N ILE A 185 -12.47 3.43 -11.06
CA ILE A 185 -11.28 4.29 -11.04
C ILE A 185 -10.52 4.14 -12.36
N ASP A 186 -10.13 5.26 -12.99
CA ASP A 186 -9.28 5.29 -14.17
C ASP A 186 -7.79 5.35 -13.83
N ALA A 187 -7.44 5.97 -12.69
CA ALA A 187 -6.10 5.94 -12.11
C ALA A 187 -6.17 6.16 -10.59
N ALA A 188 -5.43 5.35 -9.83
CA ALA A 188 -5.21 5.50 -8.40
C ALA A 188 -3.78 5.98 -8.14
N PHE A 189 -3.63 6.93 -7.23
CA PHE A 189 -2.36 7.56 -6.87
C PHE A 189 -2.07 7.39 -5.39
N GLU A 190 -0.85 6.98 -5.08
CA GLU A 190 -0.30 6.98 -3.74
C GLU A 190 1.14 7.49 -3.79
N SER A 191 1.56 8.23 -2.78
CA SER A 191 2.93 8.70 -2.63
C SER A 191 3.49 8.27 -1.28
N HIS A 192 4.79 7.99 -1.22
CA HIS A 192 5.44 7.52 0.00
C HIS A 192 6.80 8.19 0.19
N LEU A 193 7.23 8.38 1.43
CA LEU A 193 8.57 8.83 1.76
C LEU A 193 9.57 7.67 1.77
N SER A 194 10.84 7.96 1.49
CA SER A 194 11.95 7.02 1.69
C SER A 194 13.23 7.76 2.01
N GLY A 195 14.06 7.22 2.90
CA GLY A 195 15.42 7.71 3.17
C GLY A 195 16.41 7.43 2.04
N ALA A 196 16.04 6.61 1.06
CA ALA A 196 16.88 6.33 -0.09
C ALA A 196 17.02 7.56 -1.00
N LYS A 197 18.23 7.75 -1.56
CA LYS A 197 18.51 8.87 -2.46
C LYS A 197 17.80 8.73 -3.80
N GLY A 198 17.20 9.83 -4.29
CA GLY A 198 16.50 9.93 -5.57
C GLY A 198 15.03 9.51 -5.50
N PHE A 199 14.23 10.10 -6.38
CA PHE A 199 12.79 9.84 -6.50
C PHE A 199 12.53 8.60 -7.37
N CYS A 200 11.45 7.85 -7.13
CA CYS A 200 11.18 6.63 -7.87
C CYS A 200 9.71 6.51 -8.27
N LEU A 201 9.46 6.07 -9.49
CA LEU A 201 8.11 5.82 -10.03
C LEU A 201 7.93 4.37 -10.47
N GLU A 202 9.01 3.71 -10.95
CA GLU A 202 8.99 2.28 -11.27
C GLU A 202 9.39 1.49 -10.03
N ASN A 203 8.39 1.02 -9.27
CA ASN A 203 8.62 0.35 -8.00
C ASN A 203 8.51 -1.17 -8.13
N TYR A 204 9.46 -1.87 -7.53
CA TYR A 204 9.38 -3.31 -7.34
C TYR A 204 8.88 -3.62 -5.94
N MET A 205 7.67 -4.19 -5.84
CA MET A 205 7.14 -4.78 -4.62
C MET A 205 7.11 -6.28 -4.78
N LEU A 206 7.50 -6.99 -3.73
CA LEU A 206 7.44 -8.45 -3.73
C LEU A 206 6.08 -8.91 -3.23
N ALA A 207 5.48 -9.87 -3.94
CA ALA A 207 4.37 -10.61 -3.38
C ALA A 207 4.82 -11.33 -2.10
N CYS A 208 3.98 -11.32 -1.06
CA CYS A 208 4.35 -11.82 0.27
C CYS A 208 3.15 -12.46 0.99
N THR A 209 3.42 -13.53 1.71
CA THR A 209 2.49 -14.10 2.69
C THR A 209 3.26 -14.79 3.80
N ASP A 210 2.64 -14.97 4.96
CA ASP A 210 3.17 -15.81 6.03
C ASP A 210 2.44 -17.16 6.11
N ILE A 211 3.18 -18.16 6.59
CA ILE A 211 2.72 -19.53 6.72
C ILE A 211 3.13 -20.03 8.10
N ILE A 212 2.18 -20.62 8.81
CA ILE A 212 2.38 -21.27 10.10
C ILE A 212 2.34 -22.78 9.89
N TYR A 213 3.35 -23.47 10.38
CA TYR A 213 3.45 -24.93 10.40
C TYR A 213 3.38 -25.39 11.84
N THR A 214 2.32 -26.15 12.19
CA THR A 214 2.15 -26.75 13.50
C THR A 214 2.35 -28.25 13.40
N PHE A 215 3.40 -28.76 14.06
CA PHE A 215 3.69 -30.19 14.08
C PHE A 215 3.18 -30.84 15.35
N HIS A 216 2.54 -31.98 15.18
CA HIS A 216 2.01 -32.83 16.26
C HIS A 216 2.74 -34.16 16.28
N GLY A 217 3.35 -34.46 17.39
CA GLY A 217 4.08 -35.68 17.68
C GLY A 217 3.48 -36.44 18.88
N LYS A 218 4.34 -37.04 19.69
CA LYS A 218 3.95 -37.77 20.90
C LYS A 218 5.00 -37.62 21.99
N ALA A 219 4.62 -37.14 23.15
CA ALA A 219 5.51 -37.01 24.30
C ALA A 219 5.95 -38.39 24.85
N SER A 220 7.21 -38.46 25.30
CA SER A 220 7.78 -39.56 26.04
C SER A 220 8.93 -39.07 26.92
N HIS A 221 9.37 -39.86 27.88
CA HIS A 221 10.58 -39.53 28.66
C HIS A 221 11.82 -39.67 27.79
N ALA A 222 12.50 -38.58 27.54
CA ALA A 222 13.56 -38.48 26.51
C ALA A 222 14.78 -39.39 26.74
N SER A 223 15.04 -39.82 27.98
CA SER A 223 16.14 -40.76 28.29
C SER A 223 15.71 -42.16 28.65
N ALA A 224 14.49 -42.33 29.20
CA ALA A 224 14.03 -43.66 29.66
C ALA A 224 13.34 -44.45 28.55
N HIS A 225 12.50 -43.81 27.77
CA HIS A 225 11.69 -44.44 26.73
C HIS A 225 11.53 -43.53 25.49
N PRO A 226 12.61 -43.02 24.87
CA PRO A 226 12.54 -42.17 23.72
C PRO A 226 11.86 -42.83 22.51
N GLU A 227 11.96 -44.15 22.39
CA GLU A 227 11.36 -44.97 21.34
C GLU A 227 9.80 -44.94 21.33
N ASN A 228 9.19 -44.53 22.44
CA ASN A 228 7.74 -44.41 22.56
C ASN A 228 7.24 -43.01 22.14
N GLY A 229 8.17 -42.07 21.89
CA GLY A 229 7.89 -40.70 21.48
C GLY A 229 7.90 -40.52 19.97
N ILE A 230 7.33 -39.41 19.53
CA ILE A 230 7.41 -38.86 18.17
C ILE A 230 7.82 -37.40 18.33
N ASN A 231 9.01 -37.06 17.86
CA ASN A 231 9.61 -35.75 18.13
C ASN A 231 9.16 -34.69 17.10
N ALA A 232 8.28 -33.81 17.51
CA ALA A 232 7.80 -32.71 16.67
C ALA A 232 8.92 -31.65 16.38
N LEU A 233 9.90 -31.51 17.27
CA LEU A 233 11.02 -30.59 17.03
C LEU A 233 11.97 -31.10 15.93
N ASP A 234 12.14 -32.41 15.77
CA ASP A 234 12.89 -32.97 14.65
C ASP A 234 12.19 -32.66 13.31
N ALA A 235 10.86 -32.68 13.27
CA ALA A 235 10.10 -32.27 12.08
C ALA A 235 10.33 -30.80 11.74
N VAL A 236 10.37 -29.90 12.71
CA VAL A 236 10.71 -28.49 12.52
C VAL A 236 12.13 -28.33 11.96
N ASN A 237 13.11 -29.02 12.55
CA ASN A 237 14.50 -28.95 12.09
C ASN A 237 14.68 -29.43 10.64
N LEU A 238 14.03 -30.56 10.30
CA LEU A 238 14.05 -31.09 8.93
C LEU A 238 13.34 -30.17 7.93
N THR A 239 12.24 -29.55 8.33
CA THR A 239 11.53 -28.55 7.51
C THR A 239 12.41 -27.34 7.25
N TYR A 240 13.09 -26.83 8.28
CA TYR A 240 14.01 -25.69 8.16
C TYR A 240 15.17 -26.02 7.21
N ALA A 241 15.75 -27.22 7.36
CA ALA A 241 16.82 -27.71 6.47
C ALA A 241 16.32 -27.85 5.02
N GLY A 242 15.13 -28.45 4.82
CA GLY A 242 14.52 -28.60 3.51
C GLY A 242 14.27 -27.28 2.82
N ILE A 243 13.67 -26.31 3.53
CA ILE A 243 13.48 -24.93 3.01
C ILE A 243 14.81 -24.28 2.69
N SER A 244 15.85 -24.48 3.49
CA SER A 244 17.19 -23.95 3.21
C SER A 244 17.79 -24.52 1.93
N CYS A 245 17.57 -25.81 1.64
CA CYS A 245 18.01 -26.44 0.39
C CYS A 245 17.25 -25.90 -0.85
N LEU A 246 16.02 -25.43 -0.70
CA LEU A 246 15.24 -24.86 -1.81
C LEU A 246 15.82 -23.55 -2.33
N ARG A 247 16.52 -22.77 -1.52
CA ARG A 247 16.92 -21.38 -1.85
C ARG A 247 17.67 -21.30 -3.17
N GLN A 248 18.52 -22.27 -3.49
CA GLN A 248 19.27 -22.31 -4.74
C GLN A 248 18.40 -22.61 -5.96
N HIS A 249 17.23 -23.23 -5.77
CA HIS A 249 16.37 -23.74 -6.84
C HIS A 249 15.12 -22.90 -7.05
N LEU A 250 15.12 -21.66 -6.56
CA LEU A 250 14.06 -20.69 -6.75
C LEU A 250 14.50 -19.59 -7.72
N ARG A 251 13.52 -18.93 -8.36
CA ARG A 251 13.80 -17.76 -9.21
C ARG A 251 14.44 -16.64 -8.39
N PRO A 252 15.26 -15.76 -9.00
CA PRO A 252 15.75 -14.55 -8.33
C PRO A 252 14.64 -13.76 -7.64
N ALA A 253 15.00 -12.97 -6.61
CA ALA A 253 14.11 -12.20 -5.76
C ALA A 253 13.10 -13.03 -4.93
N SER A 254 13.26 -14.36 -4.86
CA SER A 254 12.52 -15.17 -3.88
C SER A 254 13.24 -15.14 -2.52
N LYS A 255 12.48 -14.85 -1.46
CA LYS A 255 12.99 -14.80 -0.08
C LYS A 255 12.11 -15.68 0.82
N MET A 256 12.76 -16.46 1.68
CA MET A 256 12.08 -17.26 2.71
C MET A 256 12.82 -17.07 4.03
N HIS A 257 12.14 -16.55 5.02
CA HIS A 257 12.70 -16.33 6.35
C HIS A 257 11.64 -16.62 7.41
N GLY A 258 12.06 -17.12 8.56
CA GLY A 258 11.13 -17.54 9.60
C GLY A 258 11.80 -17.82 10.92
N ILE A 259 10.98 -18.15 11.90
CA ILE A 259 11.38 -18.45 13.28
C ILE A 259 10.70 -19.73 13.77
N ILE A 260 11.26 -20.32 14.82
CA ILE A 260 10.60 -21.33 15.63
C ILE A 260 9.87 -20.61 16.76
N VAL A 261 8.53 -20.59 16.70
CA VAL A 261 7.67 -19.92 17.70
C VAL A 261 7.58 -20.74 18.97
N LYS A 262 7.52 -22.10 18.82
CA LYS A 262 7.48 -23.03 19.95
C LYS A 262 8.28 -24.29 19.61
N GLY A 263 9.31 -24.59 20.40
CA GLY A 263 10.23 -25.72 20.18
C GLY A 263 10.08 -26.89 21.16
N GLY A 264 9.11 -26.87 22.05
CA GLY A 264 8.89 -27.90 23.09
C GLY A 264 8.72 -27.30 24.47
N GLN A 265 8.74 -28.12 25.53
CA GLN A 265 8.48 -27.69 26.92
C GLN A 265 9.72 -27.84 27.82
N ALA A 266 10.40 -28.99 27.77
CA ALA A 266 11.58 -29.30 28.58
C ALA A 266 12.47 -30.33 27.90
N CYS A 267 13.79 -30.30 28.17
CA CYS A 267 14.77 -31.18 27.52
C CYS A 267 14.62 -32.66 27.85
N ASN A 268 13.98 -32.99 28.96
CA ASN A 268 13.72 -34.38 29.39
C ASN A 268 12.43 -34.97 28.86
N ILE A 269 11.68 -34.22 28.05
CA ILE A 269 10.42 -34.66 27.41
C ILE A 269 10.61 -34.56 25.91
N VAL A 270 10.30 -35.62 25.16
CA VAL A 270 10.25 -35.58 23.69
C VAL A 270 9.17 -34.57 23.28
N PRO A 271 9.48 -33.52 22.50
CA PRO A 271 8.51 -32.51 22.08
C PRO A 271 7.37 -33.11 21.25
N ASP A 272 6.14 -32.95 21.71
CA ASP A 272 4.93 -33.46 21.05
C ASP A 272 4.15 -32.39 20.29
N HIS A 273 4.52 -31.11 20.46
CA HIS A 273 3.88 -29.99 19.80
C HIS A 273 4.88 -28.85 19.57
N THR A 274 5.07 -28.48 18.30
CA THR A 274 5.96 -27.40 17.91
C THR A 274 5.32 -26.53 16.84
N VAL A 275 5.71 -25.25 16.81
CA VAL A 275 5.19 -24.28 15.87
C VAL A 275 6.34 -23.49 15.24
N MET A 276 6.32 -23.35 13.93
CA MET A 276 7.22 -22.46 13.19
C MET A 276 6.40 -21.55 12.27
N GLN A 277 6.90 -20.33 12.05
CA GLN A 277 6.31 -19.36 11.15
C GLN A 277 7.34 -18.90 10.14
N PHE A 278 6.92 -18.79 8.88
CA PHE A 278 7.74 -18.32 7.76
C PHE A 278 7.03 -17.27 6.94
N TYR A 279 7.77 -16.25 6.51
CA TYR A 279 7.39 -15.42 5.39
C TYR A 279 7.98 -16.01 4.09
N ALA A 280 7.14 -16.07 3.05
CA ALA A 280 7.52 -16.36 1.69
C ALA A 280 7.33 -15.11 0.83
N ARG A 281 8.35 -14.75 0.04
CA ARG A 281 8.29 -13.63 -0.89
C ARG A 281 8.74 -14.06 -2.28
N ALA A 282 8.12 -13.47 -3.31
CA ALA A 282 8.50 -13.68 -4.71
C ALA A 282 8.24 -12.42 -5.54
N ALA A 283 8.95 -12.29 -6.67
CA ALA A 283 8.81 -11.15 -7.57
C ALA A 283 7.41 -11.04 -8.21
N LYS A 284 6.66 -12.14 -8.27
CA LYS A 284 5.30 -12.20 -8.82
C LYS A 284 4.43 -13.11 -7.96
N ARG A 285 3.17 -12.71 -7.74
CA ARG A 285 2.21 -13.46 -6.91
C ARG A 285 1.97 -14.88 -7.43
N ASP A 286 1.95 -15.07 -8.75
CA ASP A 286 1.74 -16.40 -9.32
C ASP A 286 2.90 -17.33 -9.03
N TYR A 287 4.15 -16.80 -9.01
CA TYR A 287 5.30 -17.59 -8.64
C TYR A 287 5.40 -17.79 -7.12
N LEU A 288 4.84 -16.90 -6.31
CA LEU A 288 4.74 -17.08 -4.86
C LEU A 288 4.02 -18.39 -4.52
N GLU A 289 2.93 -18.74 -5.22
CA GLU A 289 2.22 -20.01 -5.02
C GLU A 289 3.12 -21.22 -5.24
N THR A 290 4.02 -21.14 -6.25
CA THR A 290 5.03 -22.19 -6.48
C THR A 290 6.03 -22.29 -5.31
N VAL A 291 6.46 -21.17 -4.75
CA VAL A 291 7.37 -21.13 -3.60
C VAL A 291 6.69 -21.74 -2.38
N ILE A 292 5.45 -21.34 -2.10
CA ILE A 292 4.64 -21.83 -0.97
C ILE A 292 4.49 -23.35 -1.06
N GLU A 293 4.08 -23.89 -2.22
CA GLU A 293 3.87 -25.34 -2.37
C GLU A 293 5.18 -26.13 -2.17
N LYS A 294 6.32 -25.60 -2.63
CA LYS A 294 7.62 -26.24 -2.34
C LYS A 294 7.97 -26.22 -0.85
N MET A 295 7.67 -25.13 -0.13
CA MET A 295 7.88 -25.05 1.32
C MET A 295 6.94 -26.03 2.04
N ASN A 296 5.68 -26.09 1.65
CA ASN A 296 4.70 -27.03 2.20
C ASN A 296 5.13 -28.49 2.00
N ASN A 297 5.74 -28.81 0.86
CA ASN A 297 6.27 -30.15 0.60
C ASN A 297 7.47 -30.49 1.50
N CYS A 298 8.30 -29.51 1.91
CA CYS A 298 9.32 -29.73 2.92
C CYS A 298 8.69 -30.10 4.28
N ALA A 299 7.64 -29.40 4.69
CA ALA A 299 6.94 -29.68 5.95
C ALA A 299 6.24 -31.05 5.94
N ARG A 300 5.53 -31.38 4.84
CA ARG A 300 4.90 -32.70 4.68
C ARG A 300 5.92 -33.84 4.67
N GLY A 301 7.07 -33.65 3.98
CA GLY A 301 8.17 -34.61 3.97
C GLY A 301 8.79 -34.80 5.34
N ALA A 302 9.04 -33.73 6.10
CA ALA A 302 9.54 -33.79 7.45
C ALA A 302 8.57 -34.50 8.41
N ALA A 303 7.28 -34.23 8.29
CA ALA A 303 6.25 -34.92 9.06
C ALA A 303 6.25 -36.44 8.78
N LEU A 304 6.34 -36.82 7.49
CA LEU A 304 6.44 -38.25 7.10
C LEU A 304 7.71 -38.92 7.65
N MET A 305 8.86 -38.25 7.60
CA MET A 305 10.15 -38.78 8.07
C MET A 305 10.16 -39.01 9.59
N THR A 306 9.46 -38.16 10.35
CA THR A 306 9.47 -38.22 11.82
C THR A 306 8.26 -38.97 12.39
N GLY A 307 7.26 -39.29 11.59
CA GLY A 307 5.99 -39.86 12.03
C GLY A 307 5.03 -38.86 12.66
N CYS A 308 5.31 -37.54 12.55
CA CYS A 308 4.42 -36.46 12.97
C CYS A 308 3.27 -36.25 11.97
N THR A 309 2.24 -35.52 12.42
CA THR A 309 1.32 -34.82 11.52
C THR A 309 1.67 -33.33 11.46
N VAL A 310 1.22 -32.64 10.41
CA VAL A 310 1.44 -31.19 10.26
C VAL A 310 0.15 -30.50 9.82
N ASP A 311 -0.20 -29.44 10.53
CA ASP A 311 -1.18 -28.46 10.10
C ASP A 311 -0.43 -27.30 9.45
N ILE A 312 -0.92 -26.86 8.28
CA ILE A 312 -0.34 -25.78 7.49
C ILE A 312 -1.41 -24.70 7.36
N GLU A 313 -1.16 -23.57 7.99
CA GLU A 313 -2.05 -22.41 7.95
C GLU A 313 -1.35 -21.29 7.21
N ARG A 314 -2.05 -20.68 6.25
CA ARG A 314 -1.61 -19.49 5.54
C ARG A 314 -2.41 -18.31 6.04
N ASN A 315 -1.76 -17.14 6.16
CA ASN A 315 -2.48 -15.90 6.39
C ASN A 315 -3.57 -15.73 5.33
N ARG A 316 -4.71 -15.27 5.76
CA ARG A 316 -5.86 -15.00 4.89
C ARG A 316 -5.48 -14.02 3.77
N TYR A 317 -4.74 -12.97 4.10
CA TYR A 317 -4.39 -11.90 3.18
C TYR A 317 -2.97 -12.12 2.61
N THR A 318 -2.85 -11.95 1.31
CA THR A 318 -1.59 -12.06 0.59
C THR A 318 -1.32 -10.76 -0.13
N PHE A 319 -0.19 -10.15 0.16
CA PHE A 319 0.31 -8.98 -0.57
C PHE A 319 0.68 -9.39 -1.99
N ALA A 320 0.23 -8.63 -2.97
CA ALA A 320 0.62 -8.82 -4.37
C ALA A 320 1.88 -8.01 -4.72
N ASP A 321 2.56 -8.40 -5.78
CA ASP A 321 3.59 -7.57 -6.40
C ASP A 321 2.95 -6.36 -7.10
N MET A 322 3.73 -5.27 -7.26
CA MET A 322 3.27 -4.07 -7.96
C MET A 322 3.26 -4.29 -9.49
N ARG A 323 2.15 -3.93 -10.13
CA ARG A 323 2.02 -3.80 -11.58
C ARG A 323 2.16 -2.33 -11.96
N ASN A 324 3.33 -1.97 -12.48
CA ASN A 324 3.61 -0.60 -12.89
C ASN A 324 2.90 -0.25 -14.22
N ASN A 325 2.28 0.92 -14.30
CA ASN A 325 1.60 1.40 -15.51
C ASN A 325 2.46 2.45 -16.21
N GLY A 326 3.10 2.10 -17.33
CA GLY A 326 4.05 2.95 -18.03
C GLY A 326 3.50 4.34 -18.39
N PRO A 327 2.36 4.46 -19.10
CA PRO A 327 1.76 5.76 -19.40
C PRO A 327 1.44 6.61 -18.17
N LEU A 328 0.98 5.99 -17.07
CA LEU A 328 0.68 6.71 -15.82
C LEU A 328 1.96 7.20 -15.14
N MET A 329 3.02 6.37 -15.13
CA MET A 329 4.34 6.78 -14.65
C MET A 329 4.91 7.96 -15.47
N GLN A 330 4.73 7.93 -16.79
CA GLN A 330 5.18 9.04 -17.65
C GLN A 330 4.44 10.34 -17.31
N SER A 331 3.12 10.34 -17.19
CA SER A 331 2.32 11.50 -16.80
C SER A 331 2.77 12.07 -15.45
N MET A 332 3.00 11.17 -14.46
CA MET A 332 3.50 11.60 -13.15
C MET A 332 4.92 12.15 -13.20
N GLN A 333 5.82 11.55 -13.97
CA GLN A 333 7.19 12.06 -14.13
C GLN A 333 7.19 13.47 -14.72
N GLU A 334 6.46 13.69 -15.82
CA GLU A 334 6.31 15.02 -16.44
C GLU A 334 5.74 16.04 -15.45
N SER A 335 4.79 15.62 -14.60
CA SER A 335 4.22 16.47 -13.56
C SER A 335 5.24 16.78 -12.45
N MET A 336 6.00 15.80 -11.99
CA MET A 336 7.07 16.01 -11.00
C MET A 336 8.18 16.93 -11.52
N GLU A 337 8.60 16.73 -12.77
CA GLU A 337 9.59 17.59 -13.45
C GLU A 337 9.08 19.03 -13.56
N ALA A 338 7.79 19.22 -13.86
CA ALA A 338 7.18 20.54 -13.92
C ALA A 338 7.19 21.27 -12.56
N PHE A 339 7.24 20.54 -11.44
CA PHE A 339 7.35 21.08 -10.09
C PHE A 339 8.76 20.97 -9.49
N GLY A 340 9.78 20.69 -10.30
CA GLY A 340 11.19 20.84 -9.95
C GLY A 340 11.90 19.54 -9.52
N ILE A 341 11.24 18.38 -9.60
CA ILE A 341 11.88 17.08 -9.33
C ILE A 341 12.54 16.56 -10.60
N THR A 342 13.86 16.33 -10.55
CA THR A 342 14.65 15.86 -11.72
C THR A 342 15.58 14.68 -11.41
N ASP A 343 15.78 14.32 -10.15
CA ASP A 343 16.69 13.25 -9.73
C ASP A 343 15.92 11.92 -9.56
N PHE A 344 15.59 11.26 -10.67
CA PHE A 344 14.90 9.98 -10.66
C PHE A 344 15.89 8.81 -10.60
N ARG A 345 15.63 7.86 -9.71
CA ARG A 345 16.34 6.58 -9.62
C ARG A 345 15.50 5.43 -10.17
N LYS A 346 16.18 4.35 -10.51
CA LYS A 346 15.53 3.05 -10.73
C LYS A 346 15.52 2.27 -9.42
N ASP A 347 14.45 1.54 -9.19
CA ASP A 347 14.37 0.62 -8.07
C ASP A 347 15.18 -0.67 -8.33
N ASP A 348 15.50 -1.41 -7.25
CA ASP A 348 16.19 -2.70 -7.33
C ASP A 348 15.30 -3.80 -6.70
N ILE A 349 14.89 -4.75 -7.52
CA ILE A 349 14.06 -5.87 -7.07
C ILE A 349 14.71 -6.70 -5.93
N ASN A 350 16.05 -6.65 -5.80
CA ASN A 350 16.74 -7.37 -4.73
C ASN A 350 16.57 -6.70 -3.36
N THR A 351 16.32 -5.40 -3.34
CA THR A 351 16.05 -4.62 -2.13
C THR A 351 14.56 -4.28 -1.97
N ALA A 352 13.73 -4.75 -2.90
CA ALA A 352 12.30 -4.48 -2.90
C ALA A 352 11.61 -4.93 -1.60
N VAL A 353 10.69 -4.10 -1.16
CA VAL A 353 9.81 -4.29 0.00
C VAL A 353 8.48 -4.90 -0.41
N THR A 354 7.50 -4.84 0.45
CA THR A 354 6.12 -5.28 0.20
C THR A 354 5.20 -4.13 0.64
N GLY A 355 4.11 -3.91 -0.07
CA GLY A 355 3.07 -2.95 0.26
C GLY A 355 1.74 -3.39 -0.35
N ASP A 356 0.64 -3.05 0.28
CA ASP A 356 -0.69 -3.54 -0.13
C ASP A 356 -1.29 -2.78 -1.33
N ILE A 357 -0.67 -1.67 -1.76
CA ILE A 357 -0.99 -1.03 -3.05
C ILE A 357 -0.75 -1.98 -4.23
N GLY A 358 0.17 -2.94 -4.10
CA GLY A 358 0.35 -4.00 -5.07
C GLY A 358 -0.97 -4.69 -5.44
N ASN A 359 -1.84 -4.95 -4.46
CA ASN A 359 -3.14 -5.57 -4.69
C ASN A 359 -4.08 -4.68 -5.51
N ILE A 360 -4.10 -3.37 -5.25
CA ILE A 360 -4.90 -2.41 -6.03
C ILE A 360 -4.44 -2.38 -7.48
N SER A 361 -3.13 -2.50 -7.74
CA SER A 361 -2.57 -2.49 -9.10
C SER A 361 -3.05 -3.63 -9.99
N TYR A 362 -3.70 -4.65 -9.43
CA TYR A 362 -4.38 -5.71 -10.16
C TYR A 362 -5.87 -5.42 -10.42
N GLU A 363 -6.43 -4.42 -9.75
CA GLU A 363 -7.84 -4.04 -9.87
C GLU A 363 -8.04 -2.83 -10.80
N VAL A 364 -7.14 -1.84 -10.70
CA VAL A 364 -7.18 -0.58 -11.45
C VAL A 364 -5.77 -0.07 -11.75
N PRO A 365 -5.58 0.76 -12.80
CA PRO A 365 -4.30 1.42 -13.03
C PRO A 365 -3.85 2.18 -11.79
N SER A 366 -2.68 1.86 -11.27
CA SER A 366 -2.18 2.42 -10.02
C SER A 366 -0.76 2.96 -10.17
N LEU A 367 -0.48 4.02 -9.45
CA LEU A 367 0.84 4.65 -9.34
C LEU A 367 1.24 4.74 -7.87
N TYR A 368 2.48 4.34 -7.59
CA TYR A 368 3.14 4.52 -6.30
C TYR A 368 4.40 5.36 -6.50
N ALA A 369 4.41 6.58 -5.97
CA ALA A 369 5.50 7.52 -6.17
C ALA A 369 6.33 7.68 -4.89
N ILE A 370 7.62 7.36 -4.95
CA ILE A 370 8.55 7.50 -3.83
C ILE A 370 9.22 8.87 -3.84
N PHE A 371 9.08 9.58 -2.73
CA PHE A 371 9.69 10.88 -2.46
C PHE A 371 10.88 10.72 -1.51
N SER A 372 12.07 11.18 -1.95
CA SER A 372 13.32 11.01 -1.23
C SER A 372 13.49 12.03 -0.11
N THR A 373 13.75 11.55 1.10
CA THR A 373 14.13 12.36 2.26
C THR A 373 15.65 12.35 2.53
N ALA A 374 16.45 11.79 1.65
CA ALA A 374 17.91 11.66 1.83
C ALA A 374 18.63 12.98 2.09
N GLU A 375 18.07 14.11 1.63
CA GLU A 375 18.65 15.45 1.83
C GLU A 375 18.42 16.02 3.24
N THR A 376 17.62 15.36 4.08
CA THR A 376 17.48 15.79 5.50
C THR A 376 18.79 15.67 6.26
N GLY A 377 19.76 14.94 5.74
CA GLY A 377 21.10 14.76 6.33
C GLY A 377 21.12 13.87 7.57
N ASN A 378 20.00 13.28 7.96
CA ASN A 378 19.91 12.50 9.19
C ASN A 378 20.28 11.00 8.98
N GLY A 379 20.27 10.51 7.73
CA GLY A 379 20.66 9.14 7.35
C GLY A 379 19.73 8.03 7.84
N ALA A 380 18.58 8.37 8.44
CA ALA A 380 17.56 7.41 8.86
C ALA A 380 16.66 7.03 7.68
N ASP A 381 16.12 5.82 7.70
CA ASP A 381 15.12 5.34 6.73
C ASP A 381 13.84 4.89 7.48
N ILE A 382 12.83 4.55 6.71
CA ILE A 382 11.53 4.10 7.22
C ILE A 382 11.69 3.01 8.28
N HIS A 383 10.78 2.99 9.27
CA HIS A 383 10.76 2.11 10.45
C HIS A 383 11.89 2.36 11.48
N GLU A 384 12.89 3.17 11.17
CA GLU A 384 13.90 3.54 12.16
C GLU A 384 13.40 4.65 13.09
N ALA A 385 13.81 4.60 14.36
CA ALA A 385 13.39 5.60 15.35
C ALA A 385 13.80 7.04 14.96
N GLY A 386 14.91 7.19 14.24
CA GLY A 386 15.36 8.48 13.71
C GLY A 386 14.43 9.07 12.67
N TYR A 387 13.67 8.22 11.98
CA TYR A 387 12.76 8.64 10.91
C TYR A 387 11.51 9.36 11.43
N LEU A 388 11.10 9.14 12.68
CA LEU A 388 10.01 9.90 13.33
C LEU A 388 10.15 11.41 13.18
N LYS A 389 11.37 11.92 13.27
CA LYS A 389 11.64 13.36 13.13
C LYS A 389 11.69 13.82 11.68
N VAL A 390 11.88 12.89 10.74
CA VAL A 390 11.91 13.19 9.32
C VAL A 390 10.50 13.41 8.78
N THR A 391 9.56 12.57 9.20
CA THR A 391 8.19 12.52 8.66
C THR A 391 7.34 13.76 8.96
N ASP A 392 7.73 14.58 9.92
CA ASP A 392 7.08 15.86 10.26
C ASP A 392 8.08 17.05 10.23
N SER A 393 9.13 16.95 9.40
CA SER A 393 10.11 18.02 9.21
C SER A 393 9.65 19.02 8.15
N ASP A 394 10.20 20.25 8.21
CA ASP A 394 9.97 21.28 7.16
C ASP A 394 10.31 20.75 5.75
N TYR A 395 11.34 19.89 5.64
CA TYR A 395 11.72 19.28 4.37
C TYR A 395 10.63 18.29 3.88
N ALA A 396 10.11 17.45 4.77
CA ALA A 396 9.01 16.55 4.43
C ALA A 396 7.74 17.33 4.04
N HIS A 397 7.42 18.42 4.73
CA HIS A 397 6.31 19.31 4.34
C HIS A 397 6.54 19.95 2.96
N GLY A 398 7.75 20.36 2.64
CA GLY A 398 8.08 20.82 1.27
C GLY A 398 7.87 19.76 0.19
N LEU A 399 8.22 18.50 0.50
CA LEU A 399 7.95 17.36 -0.38
C LEU A 399 6.44 17.06 -0.48
N LEU A 400 5.67 17.22 0.62
CA LEU A 400 4.21 17.04 0.63
C LEU A 400 3.54 17.94 -0.42
N HIS A 401 3.88 19.22 -0.43
CA HIS A 401 3.36 20.18 -1.43
C HIS A 401 3.73 19.80 -2.85
N THR A 402 4.94 19.27 -3.06
CA THR A 402 5.38 18.85 -4.38
C THR A 402 4.68 17.58 -4.82
N ALA A 403 4.50 16.61 -3.92
CA ALA A 403 3.74 15.38 -4.16
C ALA A 403 2.28 15.68 -4.50
N ALA A 404 1.63 16.52 -3.69
CA ALA A 404 0.23 16.91 -3.90
C ALA A 404 0.03 17.57 -5.28
N LYS A 405 0.86 18.53 -5.64
CA LYS A 405 0.81 19.18 -6.96
C LYS A 405 1.04 18.20 -8.10
N SER A 406 2.01 17.31 -7.96
CA SER A 406 2.36 16.35 -9.00
C SER A 406 1.26 15.32 -9.22
N MET A 407 0.71 14.76 -8.14
CA MET A 407 -0.42 13.83 -8.21
C MET A 407 -1.67 14.51 -8.78
N ALA A 408 -2.01 15.72 -8.33
CA ALA A 408 -3.16 16.47 -8.84
C ALA A 408 -3.00 16.79 -10.33
N ALA A 409 -1.79 17.14 -10.80
CA ALA A 409 -1.50 17.43 -12.19
C ALA A 409 -1.64 16.20 -13.10
N SER A 410 -1.05 15.07 -12.70
CA SER A 410 -1.20 13.81 -13.42
C SER A 410 -2.66 13.34 -13.44
N ALA A 411 -3.36 13.47 -12.32
CA ALA A 411 -4.79 13.14 -12.23
C ALA A 411 -5.66 14.06 -13.09
N LEU A 412 -5.32 15.33 -13.22
CA LEU A 412 -6.00 16.26 -14.12
C LEU A 412 -5.87 15.82 -15.59
N GLU A 413 -4.69 15.36 -16.02
CA GLU A 413 -4.52 14.77 -17.37
C GLU A 413 -5.42 13.55 -17.57
N ILE A 414 -5.51 12.66 -16.57
CA ILE A 414 -6.43 11.49 -16.64
C ILE A 414 -7.88 11.93 -16.79
N VAL A 415 -8.31 12.97 -16.09
CA VAL A 415 -9.70 13.43 -16.14
C VAL A 415 -10.00 14.15 -17.46
N THR A 416 -9.09 14.97 -17.97
CA THR A 416 -9.34 15.89 -19.09
C THR A 416 -8.89 15.38 -20.45
N ASP A 417 -7.91 14.47 -20.52
CA ASP A 417 -7.35 13.93 -21.77
C ASP A 417 -7.76 12.46 -21.98
N GLU A 418 -8.68 12.23 -22.94
CA GLU A 418 -9.14 10.90 -23.29
C GLU A 418 -8.01 10.03 -23.87
N GLY A 419 -7.05 10.62 -24.59
CA GLY A 419 -5.92 9.91 -25.19
C GLY A 419 -5.01 9.33 -24.12
N VAL A 420 -4.66 10.14 -23.10
CA VAL A 420 -3.86 9.69 -21.93
C VAL A 420 -4.62 8.61 -21.16
N ARG A 421 -5.88 8.84 -20.85
CA ARG A 421 -6.74 7.87 -20.14
C ARG A 421 -6.85 6.53 -20.87
N ASN A 422 -7.02 6.55 -22.20
CA ASN A 422 -7.07 5.34 -23.00
C ASN A 422 -5.72 4.61 -23.05
N ALA A 423 -4.59 5.33 -23.11
CA ALA A 423 -3.26 4.73 -23.05
C ALA A 423 -3.00 4.04 -21.70
N VAL A 424 -3.39 4.67 -20.59
CA VAL A 424 -3.30 4.10 -19.24
C VAL A 424 -4.13 2.83 -19.12
N ARG A 425 -5.37 2.85 -19.62
CA ARG A 425 -6.25 1.66 -19.63
C ARG A 425 -5.68 0.54 -20.48
N ALA A 426 -5.24 0.83 -21.72
CA ALA A 426 -4.69 -0.17 -22.61
C ALA A 426 -3.43 -0.84 -22.04
N ALA A 427 -2.55 -0.09 -21.36
CA ALA A 427 -1.39 -0.64 -20.69
C ALA A 427 -1.79 -1.55 -19.53
N PHE A 428 -2.81 -1.17 -18.75
CA PHE A 428 -3.34 -1.99 -17.65
C PHE A 428 -3.94 -3.31 -18.16
N GLU A 429 -4.73 -3.26 -19.23
CA GLU A 429 -5.38 -4.45 -19.83
C GLU A 429 -4.35 -5.38 -20.49
N ALA A 430 -3.26 -4.86 -21.06
CA ALA A 430 -2.21 -5.66 -21.69
C ALA A 430 -1.36 -6.46 -20.67
N ASP A 431 -1.32 -6.02 -19.41
CA ASP A 431 -0.60 -6.71 -18.33
C ASP A 431 -1.54 -7.59 -17.45
N ALA A 432 -2.80 -7.76 -17.84
CA ALA A 432 -3.85 -8.47 -17.09
C ALA A 432 -3.75 -10.01 -17.18
#